data_f4643a1279be703b2ec318ef00eb127f
#
_entry.id   f4643a1279be703b2ec318ef00eb127f
#
_cell.length_a   1.000
_cell.length_b   1.000
_cell.length_c   1.000
_cell.angle_alpha   90.00
_cell.angle_beta   90.00
_cell.angle_gamma   90.00
#
_symmetry.space_group_name_H-M   'P 1'
#
loop_
_entity.id
_entity.type
_entity.pdbx_description
1 polymer ?
#
loop_
_entity_poly.entity_id
_entity_poly.type
_entity_poly.pdbx_seq_one_letter_code
_entity_poly.pdbx_strand_id
1 'polypeptide(L)'
;MAIPFRDAPTRRYVRRASRLWGMDVTENSFQADVIERSHQVPVVVDFWAEWCGPCRQLGPLIEDAVGRREPDVALAKVDIDANPGLAQQFQVMSIPAVKAFRNGQVVEEFVGLVGPDQMESFLDRLVPSKVDLLVAEGDEDSLREAITRDAGRTDARATLGHMLIDRGDLEEAREVLKPAEHDPIAAGLLARVRLMGSDVPDVQAGLAALERQDWQQAFASLVDAAATTTDSVLKDDLRKMLIGQFRELGDSHPVVPEYRKKLSRAFH
;
A
#
# COMPACT_ATOMS: atom_id res chain seq x y z
N MET A 1 1.97 14.97 35.06
CA MET A 1 2.03 16.24 34.30
C MET A 1 1.58 15.89 32.89
N ALA A 2 0.30 16.12 32.61
CA ALA A 2 -0.35 15.69 31.38
C ALA A 2 -0.11 16.72 30.27
N ILE A 3 0.39 16.28 29.10
CA ILE A 3 0.58 17.11 27.92
C ILE A 3 -0.79 17.18 27.20
N PRO A 4 -1.34 18.36 26.92
CA PRO A 4 -2.63 18.47 26.25
C PRO A 4 -2.50 18.11 24.77
N PHE A 5 -3.38 17.25 24.30
CA PHE A 5 -3.67 16.92 22.91
C PHE A 5 -4.04 18.23 22.18
N ARG A 6 -3.23 18.59 21.19
CA ARG A 6 -3.49 19.74 20.34
C ARG A 6 -4.58 19.39 19.34
N ASP A 7 -5.59 20.24 19.32
CA ASP A 7 -6.80 20.19 18.50
C ASP A 7 -6.54 19.84 17.04
N ALA A 8 -7.31 18.88 16.55
CA ALA A 8 -7.51 18.63 15.13
C ALA A 8 -8.11 19.91 14.48
N PRO A 9 -7.71 20.30 13.29
CA PRO A 9 -8.27 21.45 12.63
C PRO A 9 -9.77 21.25 12.36
N THR A 10 -10.57 22.04 13.03
CA THR A 10 -12.02 22.07 12.96
C THR A 10 -12.51 22.21 11.53
N ARG A 11 -13.41 21.32 11.17
CA ARG A 11 -14.37 21.32 10.04
C ARG A 11 -14.98 22.72 9.75
N ARG A 12 -14.24 23.61 9.12
CA ARG A 12 -14.77 24.92 8.67
C ARG A 12 -14.76 25.14 7.16
N TYR A 13 -14.56 24.07 6.36
CA TYR A 13 -14.60 24.16 4.89
C TYR A 13 -15.77 23.40 4.24
N VAL A 14 -16.76 22.94 5.01
CA VAL A 14 -17.93 22.24 4.49
C VAL A 14 -19.13 23.17 4.48
N ARG A 15 -19.11 24.25 3.70
CA ARG A 15 -20.30 24.98 3.25
C ARG A 15 -20.06 25.76 1.96
N ARG A 16 -19.83 25.02 0.89
CA ARG A 16 -20.20 25.43 -0.48
C ARG A 16 -20.46 24.19 -1.34
N ALA A 17 -21.24 23.26 -0.80
CA ALA A 17 -21.76 22.12 -1.54
C ALA A 17 -23.05 22.57 -2.23
N SER A 18 -22.93 23.16 -3.39
CA SER A 18 -24.06 23.32 -4.31
C SER A 18 -23.54 23.12 -5.73
N ARG A 19 -23.88 21.96 -6.31
CA ARG A 19 -23.70 21.55 -7.70
C ARG A 19 -22.26 21.20 -8.09
N LEU A 20 -21.85 19.98 -7.77
CA LEU A 20 -20.56 19.39 -8.15
C LEU A 20 -20.76 18.33 -9.23
N TRP A 21 -21.16 18.77 -10.41
CA TRP A 21 -20.93 18.05 -11.64
C TRP A 21 -19.67 18.68 -12.25
N GLY A 22 -18.46 18.11 -12.00
CA GLY A 22 -17.18 18.55 -12.52
C GLY A 22 -16.92 20.06 -12.41
N MET A 23 -15.84 20.44 -11.74
CA MET A 23 -15.46 21.86 -11.64
C MET A 23 -14.70 22.26 -12.90
N ASP A 24 -15.17 23.31 -13.62
CA ASP A 24 -14.40 23.89 -14.72
C ASP A 24 -13.14 24.56 -14.16
N VAL A 25 -11.99 24.12 -14.64
CA VAL A 25 -10.67 24.56 -14.17
C VAL A 25 -9.94 25.26 -15.30
N THR A 26 -9.32 26.40 -14.96
CA THR A 26 -8.53 27.23 -15.87
C THR A 26 -7.05 27.19 -15.50
N GLU A 27 -6.18 27.73 -16.38
CA GLU A 27 -4.75 27.88 -16.09
C GLU A 27 -4.50 28.62 -14.75
N ASN A 28 -5.35 29.61 -14.43
CA ASN A 28 -5.19 30.38 -13.19
C ASN A 28 -5.65 29.63 -11.93
N SER A 29 -6.59 28.70 -12.04
CA SER A 29 -7.14 27.98 -10.89
C SER A 29 -6.54 26.58 -10.73
N PHE A 30 -5.86 26.04 -11.75
CA PHE A 30 -5.34 24.67 -11.77
C PHE A 30 -4.44 24.34 -10.56
N GLN A 31 -3.59 25.28 -10.17
CA GLN A 31 -2.70 25.08 -9.02
C GLN A 31 -3.50 24.81 -7.74
N ALA A 32 -4.52 25.62 -7.46
CA ALA A 32 -5.33 25.49 -6.25
C ALA A 32 -6.34 24.33 -6.34
N ASP A 33 -7.05 24.23 -7.48
CA ASP A 33 -8.18 23.32 -7.64
C ASP A 33 -7.78 21.88 -7.99
N VAL A 34 -6.58 21.69 -8.52
CA VAL A 34 -6.06 20.35 -8.87
C VAL A 34 -4.83 20.02 -8.03
N ILE A 35 -3.75 20.78 -8.15
CA ILE A 35 -2.47 20.40 -7.53
C ILE A 35 -2.57 20.41 -6.00
N GLU A 36 -2.97 21.53 -5.38
CA GLU A 36 -3.08 21.63 -3.92
C GLU A 36 -4.19 20.73 -3.36
N ARG A 37 -5.33 20.66 -4.06
CA ARG A 37 -6.45 19.80 -3.67
C ARG A 37 -6.05 18.31 -3.71
N SER A 38 -5.18 17.91 -4.64
CA SER A 38 -4.73 16.52 -4.77
C SER A 38 -3.90 16.00 -3.59
N HIS A 39 -3.48 16.88 -2.67
CA HIS A 39 -2.88 16.50 -1.39
C HIS A 39 -3.92 16.06 -0.34
N GLN A 40 -5.19 16.33 -0.56
CA GLN A 40 -6.29 15.98 0.35
C GLN A 40 -7.12 14.82 -0.20
N VAL A 41 -7.41 14.84 -1.51
CA VAL A 41 -8.25 13.87 -2.21
C VAL A 41 -7.77 13.75 -3.65
N PRO A 42 -7.71 12.55 -4.25
CA PRO A 42 -7.37 12.41 -5.66
C PRO A 42 -8.28 13.27 -6.53
N VAL A 43 -7.69 13.97 -7.50
CA VAL A 43 -8.40 14.81 -8.46
C VAL A 43 -8.29 14.22 -9.84
N VAL A 44 -9.41 13.81 -10.42
CA VAL A 44 -9.51 13.36 -11.81
C VAL A 44 -9.70 14.59 -12.69
N VAL A 45 -8.86 14.77 -13.69
CA VAL A 45 -8.91 15.86 -14.65
C VAL A 45 -9.31 15.33 -16.02
N ASP A 46 -10.46 15.77 -16.53
CA ASP A 46 -10.94 15.50 -17.89
C ASP A 46 -10.50 16.62 -18.83
N PHE A 47 -9.58 16.33 -19.74
CA PHE A 47 -9.17 17.24 -20.81
C PHE A 47 -10.08 17.03 -22.02
N TRP A 48 -10.87 18.02 -22.35
CA TRP A 48 -11.93 17.92 -23.33
C TRP A 48 -12.01 19.18 -24.23
N ALA A 49 -12.85 19.15 -25.28
CA ALA A 49 -13.23 20.31 -26.06
C ALA A 49 -14.65 20.16 -26.59
N GLU A 50 -15.32 21.28 -26.90
CA GLU A 50 -16.71 21.28 -27.37
C GLU A 50 -16.93 20.50 -28.67
N TRP A 51 -15.99 20.57 -29.61
CA TRP A 51 -16.02 19.85 -30.89
C TRP A 51 -15.74 18.37 -30.79
N CYS A 52 -15.25 17.87 -29.64
CA CYS A 52 -14.86 16.48 -29.44
C CYS A 52 -16.07 15.57 -29.22
N GLY A 53 -16.46 14.80 -30.23
CA GLY A 53 -17.56 13.85 -30.15
C GLY A 53 -17.42 12.79 -29.07
N PRO A 54 -16.25 12.09 -28.99
CA PRO A 54 -15.99 11.11 -27.93
C PRO A 54 -15.98 11.72 -26.53
N CYS A 55 -15.53 12.96 -26.33
CA CYS A 55 -15.56 13.65 -25.04
C CYS A 55 -17.00 13.82 -24.53
N ARG A 56 -17.95 14.12 -25.42
CA ARG A 56 -19.38 14.24 -25.05
C ARG A 56 -20.00 12.91 -24.59
N GLN A 57 -19.42 11.78 -25.00
CA GLN A 57 -19.84 10.45 -24.51
C GLN A 57 -19.15 10.10 -23.19
N LEU A 58 -17.87 10.43 -23.03
CA LEU A 58 -17.09 10.11 -21.85
C LEU A 58 -17.46 10.98 -20.64
N GLY A 59 -17.74 12.27 -20.85
CA GLY A 59 -18.03 13.24 -19.78
C GLY A 59 -19.10 12.76 -18.79
N PRO A 60 -20.32 12.42 -19.25
CA PRO A 60 -21.35 11.89 -18.36
C PRO A 60 -20.94 10.60 -17.61
N LEU A 61 -20.13 9.73 -18.24
CA LEU A 61 -19.64 8.51 -17.60
C LEU A 61 -18.67 8.82 -16.46
N ILE A 62 -17.74 9.77 -16.68
CA ILE A 62 -16.81 10.21 -15.63
C ILE A 62 -17.58 10.88 -14.48
N GLU A 63 -18.49 11.80 -14.81
CA GLU A 63 -19.29 12.54 -13.83
C GLU A 63 -20.08 11.59 -12.94
N ASP A 64 -20.77 10.61 -13.50
CA ASP A 64 -21.53 9.62 -12.75
C ASP A 64 -20.62 8.73 -11.90
N ALA A 65 -19.50 8.23 -12.46
CA ALA A 65 -18.58 7.34 -11.76
C ALA A 65 -17.85 8.04 -10.60
N VAL A 66 -17.40 9.29 -10.78
CA VAL A 66 -16.81 10.11 -9.71
C VAL A 66 -17.86 10.50 -8.68
N GLY A 67 -19.08 10.90 -9.13
CA GLY A 67 -20.16 11.26 -8.22
C GLY A 67 -20.54 10.16 -7.22
N ARG A 68 -20.42 8.90 -7.61
CA ARG A 68 -20.63 7.76 -6.69
C ARG A 68 -19.51 7.58 -5.65
N ARG A 69 -18.37 8.23 -5.85
CA ARG A 69 -17.18 8.15 -4.97
C ARG A 69 -16.92 9.42 -4.16
N GLU A 70 -17.80 10.42 -4.27
CA GLU A 70 -17.68 11.61 -3.43
C GLU A 70 -17.87 11.26 -1.93
N PRO A 71 -17.11 11.84 -1.01
CA PRO A 71 -16.10 12.91 -1.21
C PRO A 71 -14.67 12.40 -1.48
N ASP A 72 -14.47 11.10 -1.74
CA ASP A 72 -13.15 10.44 -1.78
C ASP A 72 -12.38 10.68 -3.09
N VAL A 73 -13.07 11.17 -4.14
CA VAL A 73 -12.49 11.59 -5.43
C VAL A 73 -13.14 12.89 -5.86
N ALA A 74 -12.37 13.80 -6.43
CA ALA A 74 -12.86 15.04 -7.04
C ALA A 74 -12.73 14.99 -8.55
N LEU A 75 -13.63 15.69 -9.28
CA LEU A 75 -13.58 15.86 -10.73
C LEU A 75 -13.29 17.31 -11.09
N ALA A 76 -12.32 17.54 -11.97
CA ALA A 76 -12.01 18.80 -12.62
C ALA A 76 -12.13 18.63 -14.14
N LYS A 77 -12.60 19.65 -14.84
CA LYS A 77 -12.73 19.64 -16.29
C LYS A 77 -11.90 20.78 -16.89
N VAL A 78 -11.08 20.48 -17.88
CA VAL A 78 -10.20 21.43 -18.56
C VAL A 78 -10.55 21.45 -20.04
N ASP A 79 -11.14 22.57 -20.50
CA ASP A 79 -11.30 22.85 -21.92
C ASP A 79 -9.95 23.22 -22.51
N ILE A 80 -9.42 22.39 -23.43
CA ILE A 80 -8.08 22.58 -24.02
C ILE A 80 -8.02 23.78 -24.98
N ASP A 81 -9.13 24.20 -25.56
CA ASP A 81 -9.18 25.37 -26.44
C ASP A 81 -9.08 26.66 -25.61
N ALA A 82 -9.70 26.69 -24.43
CA ALA A 82 -9.61 27.81 -23.50
C ALA A 82 -8.30 27.80 -22.67
N ASN A 83 -7.66 26.63 -22.50
CA ASN A 83 -6.49 26.43 -21.63
C ASN A 83 -5.37 25.64 -22.35
N PRO A 84 -4.84 26.16 -23.50
CA PRO A 84 -3.84 25.44 -24.29
C PRO A 84 -2.52 25.22 -23.56
N GLY A 85 -2.17 26.10 -22.61
CA GLY A 85 -0.97 25.95 -21.78
C GLY A 85 -1.03 24.71 -20.87
N LEU A 86 -2.20 24.38 -20.32
CA LEU A 86 -2.38 23.15 -19.54
C LEU A 86 -2.27 21.90 -20.43
N ALA A 87 -2.88 21.93 -21.62
CA ALA A 87 -2.75 20.82 -22.57
C ALA A 87 -1.28 20.56 -22.95
N GLN A 88 -0.49 21.61 -23.18
CA GLN A 88 0.93 21.51 -23.45
C GLN A 88 1.74 21.01 -22.23
N GLN A 89 1.50 21.59 -21.05
CA GLN A 89 2.19 21.24 -19.81
C GLN A 89 2.02 19.75 -19.45
N PHE A 90 0.81 19.22 -19.64
CA PHE A 90 0.50 17.81 -19.33
C PHE A 90 0.57 16.89 -20.56
N GLN A 91 1.15 17.36 -21.67
CA GLN A 91 1.41 16.57 -22.88
C GLN A 91 0.15 15.90 -23.43
N VAL A 92 -0.98 16.61 -23.44
CA VAL A 92 -2.24 16.11 -23.98
C VAL A 92 -2.17 16.18 -25.52
N MET A 93 -1.83 15.05 -26.13
CA MET A 93 -1.65 14.91 -27.59
C MET A 93 -2.96 14.61 -28.33
N SER A 94 -3.94 14.08 -27.64
CA SER A 94 -5.28 13.77 -28.16
C SER A 94 -6.33 13.76 -27.05
N ILE A 95 -7.59 14.01 -27.41
CA ILE A 95 -8.72 14.04 -26.49
C ILE A 95 -9.82 13.04 -26.89
N PRO A 96 -10.61 12.53 -25.92
CA PRO A 96 -10.53 12.80 -24.49
C PRO A 96 -9.25 12.26 -23.87
N ALA A 97 -8.66 12.98 -22.91
CA ALA A 97 -7.55 12.54 -22.10
C ALA A 97 -7.89 12.75 -20.62
N VAL A 98 -7.75 11.72 -19.82
CA VAL A 98 -8.07 11.78 -18.40
C VAL A 98 -6.79 11.50 -17.60
N LYS A 99 -6.51 12.38 -16.63
CA LYS A 99 -5.36 12.25 -15.75
C LYS A 99 -5.81 12.40 -14.31
N ALA A 100 -5.32 11.51 -13.46
CA ALA A 100 -5.58 11.55 -12.02
C ALA A 100 -4.36 12.09 -11.28
N PHE A 101 -4.60 13.04 -10.40
CA PHE A 101 -3.59 13.69 -9.58
C PHE A 101 -3.70 13.24 -8.13
N ARG A 102 -2.55 12.90 -7.52
CA ARG A 102 -2.40 12.68 -6.08
C ARG A 102 -1.08 13.28 -5.62
N ASN A 103 -1.09 14.00 -4.50
CA ASN A 103 0.10 14.69 -3.96
C ASN A 103 0.82 15.58 -5.00
N GLY A 104 0.06 16.26 -5.84
CA GLY A 104 0.57 17.17 -6.87
C GLY A 104 1.13 16.48 -8.13
N GLN A 105 1.06 15.15 -8.23
CA GLN A 105 1.62 14.39 -9.34
C GLN A 105 0.55 13.58 -10.06
N VAL A 106 0.74 13.36 -11.38
CA VAL A 106 -0.07 12.41 -12.14
C VAL A 106 0.29 11.00 -11.71
N VAL A 107 -0.71 10.25 -11.21
CA VAL A 107 -0.54 8.88 -10.74
C VAL A 107 -1.17 7.84 -11.66
N GLU A 108 -2.20 8.23 -12.42
CA GLU A 108 -2.89 7.37 -13.39
C GLU A 108 -3.37 8.23 -14.56
N GLU A 109 -3.44 7.64 -15.74
CA GLU A 109 -3.98 8.32 -16.92
C GLU A 109 -4.51 7.35 -17.96
N PHE A 110 -5.42 7.82 -18.80
CA PHE A 110 -5.80 7.14 -20.04
C PHE A 110 -6.18 8.16 -21.11
N VAL A 111 -6.20 7.72 -22.37
CA VAL A 111 -6.56 8.52 -23.54
C VAL A 111 -7.60 7.76 -24.36
N GLY A 112 -8.60 8.48 -24.84
CA GLY A 112 -9.69 7.94 -25.64
C GLY A 112 -10.93 7.57 -24.84
N LEU A 113 -11.93 7.07 -25.54
CA LEU A 113 -13.19 6.61 -24.94
C LEU A 113 -13.00 5.25 -24.27
N VAL A 114 -13.39 5.16 -23.00
CA VAL A 114 -13.38 3.90 -22.23
C VAL A 114 -14.82 3.50 -21.86
N GLY A 115 -15.01 2.21 -21.62
CA GLY A 115 -16.28 1.68 -21.13
C GLY A 115 -16.42 1.81 -19.61
N PRO A 116 -17.64 1.55 -19.05
CA PRO A 116 -17.91 1.64 -17.62
C PRO A 116 -16.93 0.84 -16.76
N ASP A 117 -16.67 -0.42 -17.10
CA ASP A 117 -15.78 -1.30 -16.31
C ASP A 117 -14.35 -0.78 -16.23
N GLN A 118 -13.85 -0.18 -17.34
CA GLN A 118 -12.51 0.41 -17.36
C GLN A 118 -12.47 1.70 -16.53
N MET A 119 -13.55 2.49 -16.54
CA MET A 119 -13.69 3.69 -15.71
C MET A 119 -13.71 3.33 -14.22
N GLU A 120 -14.50 2.32 -13.84
CA GLU A 120 -14.54 1.84 -12.46
C GLU A 120 -13.15 1.37 -12.00
N SER A 121 -12.48 0.54 -12.81
CA SER A 121 -11.12 0.06 -12.51
C SER A 121 -10.08 1.19 -12.41
N PHE A 122 -10.22 2.25 -13.22
CA PHE A 122 -9.37 3.43 -13.12
C PHE A 122 -9.58 4.17 -11.79
N LEU A 123 -10.83 4.39 -11.40
CA LEU A 123 -11.16 5.10 -10.16
C LEU A 123 -10.83 4.26 -8.91
N ASP A 124 -10.98 2.94 -8.96
CA ASP A 124 -10.63 2.05 -7.85
C ASP A 124 -9.14 2.08 -7.50
N ARG A 125 -8.27 2.38 -8.48
CA ARG A 125 -6.84 2.60 -8.22
C ARG A 125 -6.52 3.94 -7.56
N LEU A 126 -7.47 4.88 -7.57
CA LEU A 126 -7.28 6.22 -6.99
C LEU A 126 -7.66 6.33 -5.52
N VAL A 127 -8.52 5.46 -5.02
CA VAL A 127 -8.95 5.48 -3.62
C VAL A 127 -8.50 4.19 -2.94
N PRO A 128 -8.06 4.26 -1.67
CA PRO A 128 -7.85 3.05 -0.90
C PRO A 128 -9.14 2.24 -0.86
N SER A 129 -9.04 0.96 -1.18
CA SER A 129 -10.18 0.06 -0.98
C SER A 129 -10.53 -0.02 0.50
N LYS A 130 -11.76 -0.46 0.83
CA LYS A 130 -12.12 -0.70 2.24
C LYS A 130 -11.17 -1.69 2.91
N VAL A 131 -10.62 -2.63 2.14
CA VAL A 131 -9.61 -3.59 2.63
C VAL A 131 -8.30 -2.88 2.95
N ASP A 132 -7.85 -1.94 2.09
CA ASP A 132 -6.64 -1.15 2.36
C ASP A 132 -6.77 -0.30 3.62
N LEU A 133 -7.95 0.30 3.84
CA LEU A 133 -8.22 1.08 5.04
C LEU A 133 -8.16 0.19 6.30
N LEU A 134 -8.79 -0.98 6.27
CA LEU A 134 -8.76 -1.94 7.38
C LEU A 134 -7.32 -2.41 7.68
N VAL A 135 -6.51 -2.67 6.67
CA VAL A 135 -5.09 -3.02 6.87
C VAL A 135 -4.31 -1.85 7.47
N ALA A 136 -4.60 -0.61 7.03
CA ALA A 136 -3.95 0.59 7.56
C ALA A 136 -4.34 0.92 9.01
N GLU A 137 -5.54 0.54 9.47
CA GLU A 137 -5.96 0.63 10.88
C GLU A 137 -5.08 -0.26 11.76
N GLY A 138 -4.72 -1.46 11.28
CA GLY A 138 -3.70 -2.32 11.86
C GLY A 138 -4.07 -3.00 13.18
N ASP A 139 -5.29 -2.81 13.69
CA ASP A 139 -5.79 -3.55 14.85
C ASP A 139 -6.28 -4.95 14.46
N GLU A 140 -6.41 -5.83 15.45
CA GLU A 140 -6.73 -7.24 15.21
C GLU A 140 -8.08 -7.45 14.51
N ASP A 141 -9.12 -6.72 14.91
CA ASP A 141 -10.46 -6.86 14.36
C ASP A 141 -10.50 -6.39 12.89
N SER A 142 -9.86 -5.26 12.60
CA SER A 142 -9.72 -4.71 11.25
C SER A 142 -8.92 -5.65 10.34
N LEU A 143 -7.82 -6.25 10.81
CA LEU A 143 -7.05 -7.22 10.05
C LEU A 143 -7.84 -8.50 9.75
N ARG A 144 -8.62 -9.00 10.70
CA ARG A 144 -9.51 -10.15 10.50
C ARG A 144 -10.61 -9.86 9.47
N GLU A 145 -11.19 -8.67 9.54
CA GLU A 145 -12.18 -8.22 8.55
C GLU A 145 -11.54 -8.08 7.17
N ALA A 146 -10.33 -7.51 7.06
CA ALA A 146 -9.58 -7.40 5.81
C ALA A 146 -9.33 -8.78 5.17
N ILE A 147 -8.88 -9.77 5.95
CA ILE A 147 -8.66 -11.15 5.49
C ILE A 147 -9.97 -11.83 5.06
N THR A 148 -11.07 -11.55 5.76
CA THR A 148 -12.40 -12.09 5.41
C THR A 148 -12.90 -11.54 4.09
N ARG A 149 -12.64 -10.24 3.82
CA ARG A 149 -13.06 -9.56 2.58
C ARG A 149 -12.18 -9.92 1.38
N ASP A 150 -10.90 -10.10 1.62
CA ASP A 150 -9.91 -10.49 0.63
C ASP A 150 -8.92 -11.49 1.24
N ALA A 151 -9.17 -12.77 0.97
CA ALA A 151 -8.35 -13.87 1.47
C ALA A 151 -6.90 -13.86 0.91
N GLY A 152 -6.64 -13.11 -0.17
CA GLY A 152 -5.33 -12.96 -0.80
C GLY A 152 -4.41 -11.93 -0.13
N ARG A 153 -4.88 -11.17 0.86
CA ARG A 153 -4.08 -10.12 1.53
C ARG A 153 -3.00 -10.74 2.43
N THR A 154 -1.81 -10.91 1.84
CA THR A 154 -0.65 -11.45 2.56
C THR A 154 -0.12 -10.49 3.63
N ASP A 155 -0.18 -9.19 3.38
CA ASP A 155 0.18 -8.13 4.32
C ASP A 155 -0.67 -8.14 5.60
N ALA A 156 -2.01 -8.23 5.46
CA ALA A 156 -2.91 -8.37 6.60
C ALA A 156 -2.62 -9.64 7.42
N ARG A 157 -2.36 -10.76 6.73
CA ARG A 157 -2.01 -12.03 7.38
C ARG A 157 -0.68 -11.98 8.11
N ALA A 158 0.34 -11.34 7.52
CA ALA A 158 1.64 -11.17 8.14
C ALA A 158 1.53 -10.29 9.39
N THR A 159 0.84 -9.15 9.31
CA THR A 159 0.64 -8.26 10.46
C THR A 159 -0.13 -8.96 11.59
N LEU A 160 -1.23 -9.64 11.29
CA LEU A 160 -1.98 -10.41 12.30
C LEU A 160 -1.13 -11.57 12.84
N GLY A 161 -0.35 -12.25 12.00
CA GLY A 161 0.56 -13.30 12.40
C GLY A 161 1.62 -12.84 13.40
N HIS A 162 2.19 -11.63 13.21
CA HIS A 162 3.09 -11.01 14.20
C HIS A 162 2.40 -10.81 15.54
N MET A 163 1.21 -10.20 15.55
CA MET A 163 0.47 -9.95 16.80
C MET A 163 0.19 -11.24 17.57
N LEU A 164 -0.20 -12.30 16.85
CA LEU A 164 -0.49 -13.60 17.43
C LEU A 164 0.78 -14.29 17.99
N ILE A 165 1.91 -14.21 17.27
CA ILE A 165 3.21 -14.73 17.72
C ILE A 165 3.67 -14.00 18.99
N ASP A 166 3.59 -12.68 19.01
CA ASP A 166 4.03 -11.86 20.15
C ASP A 166 3.17 -12.09 21.40
N ARG A 167 1.90 -12.47 21.22
CA ARG A 167 0.97 -12.86 22.30
C ARG A 167 1.15 -14.33 22.74
N GLY A 168 1.82 -15.16 21.94
CA GLY A 168 2.02 -16.58 22.19
C GLY A 168 0.93 -17.49 21.62
N ASP A 169 0.00 -16.97 20.82
CA ASP A 169 -1.09 -17.73 20.18
C ASP A 169 -0.61 -18.44 18.91
N LEU A 170 0.38 -19.35 19.07
CA LEU A 170 1.14 -19.92 17.97
C LEU A 170 0.32 -20.80 17.01
N GLU A 171 -0.69 -21.51 17.52
CA GLU A 171 -1.56 -22.32 16.64
C GLU A 171 -2.41 -21.44 15.73
N GLU A 172 -3.00 -20.39 16.26
CA GLU A 172 -3.78 -19.45 15.46
C GLU A 172 -2.88 -18.70 14.47
N ALA A 173 -1.66 -18.30 14.87
CA ALA A 173 -0.68 -17.71 13.97
C ALA A 173 -0.39 -18.63 12.77
N ARG A 174 -0.26 -19.95 12.98
CA ARG A 174 -0.09 -20.91 11.87
C ARG A 174 -1.28 -20.92 10.92
N GLU A 175 -2.50 -20.96 11.45
CA GLU A 175 -3.72 -20.98 10.65
C GLU A 175 -3.85 -19.72 9.79
N VAL A 176 -3.59 -18.55 10.37
CA VAL A 176 -3.66 -17.25 9.67
C VAL A 176 -2.58 -17.13 8.58
N LEU A 177 -1.35 -17.57 8.86
CA LEU A 177 -0.21 -17.43 7.96
C LEU A 177 -0.15 -18.48 6.85
N LYS A 178 -0.67 -19.70 7.09
CA LYS A 178 -0.58 -20.81 6.15
C LYS A 178 -1.09 -20.52 4.74
N PRO A 179 -2.24 -19.85 4.53
CA PRO A 179 -2.69 -19.50 3.19
C PRO A 179 -1.76 -18.53 2.43
N ALA A 180 -0.89 -17.82 3.16
CA ALA A 180 0.09 -16.88 2.60
C ALA A 180 1.52 -17.44 2.57
N GLU A 181 1.74 -18.74 2.71
CA GLU A 181 3.09 -19.37 2.77
C GLU A 181 3.96 -19.13 1.53
N HIS A 182 3.37 -18.66 0.42
CA HIS A 182 4.09 -18.25 -0.78
C HIS A 182 4.71 -16.86 -0.66
N ASP A 183 4.26 -16.03 0.29
CA ASP A 183 4.85 -14.72 0.61
C ASP A 183 6.07 -14.91 1.52
N PRO A 184 7.22 -14.27 1.23
CA PRO A 184 8.45 -14.46 2.02
C PRO A 184 8.32 -14.07 3.49
N ILE A 185 7.51 -13.05 3.83
CA ILE A 185 7.32 -12.59 5.21
C ILE A 185 6.49 -13.62 5.97
N ALA A 186 5.34 -14.02 5.41
CA ALA A 186 4.48 -15.03 6.02
C ALA A 186 5.19 -16.39 6.15
N ALA A 187 5.97 -16.81 5.15
CA ALA A 187 6.82 -18.02 5.22
C ALA A 187 7.88 -17.92 6.34
N GLY A 188 8.47 -16.73 6.50
CA GLY A 188 9.44 -16.44 7.56
C GLY A 188 8.82 -16.53 8.95
N LEU A 189 7.61 -15.99 9.13
CA LEU A 189 6.86 -16.06 10.38
C LEU A 189 6.43 -17.49 10.72
N LEU A 190 5.96 -18.25 9.74
CA LEU A 190 5.68 -19.70 9.92
C LEU A 190 6.92 -20.47 10.36
N ALA A 191 8.08 -20.17 9.78
CA ALA A 191 9.36 -20.76 10.18
C ALA A 191 9.74 -20.33 11.61
N ARG A 192 9.56 -19.04 11.98
CA ARG A 192 9.80 -18.55 13.35
C ARG A 192 8.96 -19.31 14.36
N VAL A 193 7.68 -19.55 14.09
CA VAL A 193 6.80 -20.35 14.99
C VAL A 193 7.33 -21.76 15.21
N ARG A 194 7.87 -22.42 14.16
CA ARG A 194 8.48 -23.76 14.30
C ARG A 194 9.79 -23.70 15.09
N LEU A 195 10.63 -22.69 14.83
CA LEU A 195 11.93 -22.51 15.48
C LEU A 195 11.82 -22.14 16.97
N MET A 196 10.70 -21.58 17.42
CA MET A 196 10.45 -21.32 18.85
C MET A 196 10.44 -22.62 19.69
N GLY A 197 10.14 -23.76 19.09
CA GLY A 197 10.24 -25.07 19.73
C GLY A 197 11.59 -25.75 19.58
N SER A 198 12.64 -25.11 19.04
CA SER A 198 13.95 -25.68 18.83
C SER A 198 14.76 -25.71 20.12
N ASP A 199 15.49 -26.84 20.37
CA ASP A 199 16.42 -26.97 21.50
C ASP A 199 17.85 -26.53 21.15
N VAL A 200 18.08 -26.01 19.92
CA VAL A 200 19.41 -25.55 19.47
C VAL A 200 19.76 -24.23 20.14
N PRO A 201 20.88 -24.13 20.90
CA PRO A 201 21.22 -22.95 21.69
C PRO A 201 21.34 -21.66 20.83
N ASP A 202 21.98 -21.76 19.65
CA ASP A 202 22.14 -20.58 18.76
C ASP A 202 20.82 -20.11 18.17
N VAL A 203 19.87 -21.01 17.92
CA VAL A 203 18.50 -20.66 17.51
C VAL A 203 17.80 -19.89 18.61
N GLN A 204 17.84 -20.39 19.85
CA GLN A 204 17.21 -19.72 21.00
C GLN A 204 17.87 -18.37 21.30
N ALA A 205 19.20 -18.29 21.23
CA ALA A 205 19.92 -17.02 21.39
C ALA A 205 19.54 -16.00 20.31
N GLY A 206 19.41 -16.45 19.07
CA GLY A 206 19.00 -15.63 17.95
C GLY A 206 17.56 -15.12 18.08
N LEU A 207 16.60 -15.98 18.44
CA LEU A 207 15.21 -15.62 18.69
C LEU A 207 15.08 -14.60 19.84
N ALA A 208 15.77 -14.82 20.95
CA ALA A 208 15.78 -13.89 22.08
C ALA A 208 16.42 -12.53 21.72
N ALA A 209 17.37 -12.50 20.81
CA ALA A 209 17.95 -11.26 20.30
C ALA A 209 16.99 -10.52 19.36
N LEU A 210 16.18 -11.23 18.54
CA LEU A 210 15.12 -10.63 17.72
C LEU A 210 14.07 -9.89 18.58
N GLU A 211 13.65 -10.49 19.68
CA GLU A 211 12.68 -9.86 20.60
C GLU A 211 13.19 -8.53 21.20
N ARG A 212 14.51 -8.42 21.38
CA ARG A 212 15.16 -7.19 21.84
C ARG A 212 15.54 -6.24 20.71
N GLN A 213 15.25 -6.61 19.46
CA GLN A 213 15.66 -5.88 18.25
C GLN A 213 17.19 -5.71 18.12
N ASP A 214 17.96 -6.63 18.74
CA ASP A 214 19.40 -6.73 18.53
C ASP A 214 19.67 -7.52 17.23
N TRP A 215 19.47 -6.82 16.10
CA TRP A 215 19.56 -7.43 14.77
C TRP A 215 20.92 -8.04 14.47
N GLN A 216 21.98 -7.43 14.98
CA GLN A 216 23.34 -7.93 14.74
C GLN A 216 23.57 -9.27 15.44
N GLN A 217 23.22 -9.36 16.73
CA GLN A 217 23.32 -10.60 17.49
C GLN A 217 22.36 -11.67 16.95
N ALA A 218 21.11 -11.27 16.64
CA ALA A 218 20.10 -12.17 16.12
C ALA A 218 20.57 -12.87 14.83
N PHE A 219 21.00 -12.07 13.85
CA PHE A 219 21.43 -12.63 12.55
C PHE A 219 22.75 -13.38 12.65
N ALA A 220 23.67 -12.98 13.52
CA ALA A 220 24.90 -13.75 13.76
C ALA A 220 24.55 -15.17 14.23
N SER A 221 23.81 -15.30 15.32
CA SER A 221 23.45 -16.61 15.90
C SER A 221 22.66 -17.49 14.94
N LEU A 222 21.65 -16.90 14.22
CA LEU A 222 20.80 -17.67 13.32
C LEU A 222 21.53 -18.12 12.04
N VAL A 223 22.43 -17.29 11.50
CA VAL A 223 23.26 -17.66 10.34
C VAL A 223 24.29 -18.72 10.73
N ASP A 224 24.88 -18.63 11.92
CA ASP A 224 25.82 -19.65 12.43
C ASP A 224 25.10 -20.98 12.66
N ALA A 225 23.88 -20.95 13.23
CA ALA A 225 23.04 -22.14 13.33
C ALA A 225 22.74 -22.77 11.96
N ALA A 226 22.43 -21.97 10.95
CA ALA A 226 22.16 -22.41 9.58
C ALA A 226 23.44 -23.02 8.90
N ALA A 227 24.61 -22.49 9.22
CA ALA A 227 25.89 -22.96 8.66
C ALA A 227 26.36 -24.28 9.29
N THR A 228 26.04 -24.51 10.57
CA THR A 228 26.54 -25.66 11.34
C THR A 228 25.58 -26.84 11.37
N THR A 229 24.25 -26.60 11.19
CA THR A 229 23.28 -27.69 11.24
C THR A 229 23.34 -28.60 10.02
N THR A 230 23.22 -29.93 10.29
CA THR A 230 23.04 -30.97 9.27
C THR A 230 21.55 -31.32 9.06
N ASP A 231 20.67 -30.84 9.91
CA ASP A 231 19.22 -31.02 9.77
C ASP A 231 18.68 -30.11 8.65
N SER A 232 18.24 -30.74 7.58
CA SER A 232 17.73 -30.01 6.38
C SER A 232 16.44 -29.24 6.64
N VAL A 233 15.59 -29.70 7.56
CA VAL A 233 14.34 -29.02 7.94
C VAL A 233 14.66 -27.76 8.74
N LEU A 234 15.47 -27.89 9.77
CA LEU A 234 15.96 -26.78 10.57
C LEU A 234 16.67 -25.74 9.70
N LYS A 235 17.51 -26.20 8.77
CA LYS A 235 18.24 -25.34 7.84
C LYS A 235 17.29 -24.54 6.94
N ASP A 236 16.25 -25.17 6.37
CA ASP A 236 15.26 -24.49 5.52
C ASP A 236 14.41 -23.49 6.33
N ASP A 237 14.00 -23.82 7.55
CA ASP A 237 13.27 -22.91 8.43
C ASP A 237 14.11 -21.69 8.80
N LEU A 238 15.37 -21.85 9.14
CA LEU A 238 16.28 -20.73 9.40
C LEU A 238 16.43 -19.84 8.16
N ARG A 239 16.54 -20.42 6.97
CA ARG A 239 16.60 -19.68 5.72
C ARG A 239 15.34 -18.86 5.48
N LYS A 240 14.16 -19.47 5.60
CA LYS A 240 12.87 -18.81 5.40
C LYS A 240 12.68 -17.65 6.38
N MET A 241 12.97 -17.91 7.65
CA MET A 241 12.86 -16.90 8.69
C MET A 241 13.77 -15.71 8.44
N LEU A 242 15.04 -15.93 8.11
CA LEU A 242 16.01 -14.88 7.82
C LEU A 242 15.62 -14.07 6.56
N ILE A 243 15.15 -14.74 5.50
CA ILE A 243 14.67 -14.06 4.28
C ILE A 243 13.45 -13.19 4.59
N GLY A 244 12.49 -13.70 5.35
CA GLY A 244 11.32 -12.93 5.79
C GLY A 244 11.74 -11.69 6.56
N GLN A 245 12.61 -11.84 7.56
CA GLN A 245 13.10 -10.74 8.38
C GLN A 245 13.87 -9.68 7.58
N PHE A 246 14.69 -10.13 6.59
CA PHE A 246 15.37 -9.18 5.70
C PHE A 246 14.41 -8.41 4.80
N ARG A 247 13.27 -9.00 4.43
CA ARG A 247 12.23 -8.32 3.66
C ARG A 247 11.52 -7.26 4.50
N GLU A 248 11.23 -7.56 5.74
CA GLU A 248 10.59 -6.61 6.67
C GLU A 248 11.49 -5.41 6.98
N LEU A 249 12.76 -5.65 7.26
CA LEU A 249 13.71 -4.57 7.55
C LEU A 249 14.08 -3.73 6.32
N GLY A 250 13.97 -4.32 5.13
CA GLY A 250 14.33 -3.68 3.87
C GLY A 250 15.83 -3.62 3.59
N ASP A 251 16.18 -3.41 2.32
CA ASP A 251 17.59 -3.43 1.85
C ASP A 251 18.43 -2.26 2.35
N SER A 252 17.80 -1.18 2.81
CA SER A 252 18.46 0.01 3.38
C SER A 252 18.89 -0.16 4.83
N HIS A 253 18.41 -1.21 5.52
CA HIS A 253 18.77 -1.44 6.91
C HIS A 253 20.26 -1.85 7.03
N PRO A 254 21.07 -1.22 7.93
CA PRO A 254 22.54 -1.34 7.93
C PRO A 254 23.07 -2.76 7.97
N VAL A 255 22.40 -3.67 8.68
CA VAL A 255 22.88 -5.06 8.85
C VAL A 255 22.45 -6.02 7.73
N VAL A 256 21.37 -5.71 7.01
CA VAL A 256 20.77 -6.64 6.03
C VAL A 256 21.72 -7.03 4.89
N PRO A 257 22.45 -6.10 4.23
CA PRO A 257 23.32 -6.46 3.11
C PRO A 257 24.46 -7.43 3.50
N GLU A 258 25.02 -7.27 4.71
CA GLU A 258 26.07 -8.13 5.23
C GLU A 258 25.56 -9.56 5.48
N TYR A 259 24.47 -9.67 6.25
CA TYR A 259 23.94 -10.98 6.66
C TYR A 259 23.27 -11.72 5.52
N ARG A 260 22.74 -11.04 4.51
CA ARG A 260 22.28 -11.68 3.27
C ARG A 260 23.42 -12.39 2.52
N LYS A 261 24.64 -11.79 2.48
CA LYS A 261 25.83 -12.42 1.91
C LYS A 261 26.29 -13.62 2.74
N LYS A 262 26.28 -13.50 4.09
CA LYS A 262 26.64 -14.61 4.98
C LYS A 262 25.67 -15.77 4.84
N LEU A 263 24.37 -15.49 4.81
CA LEU A 263 23.33 -16.51 4.60
C LEU A 263 23.54 -17.25 3.26
N SER A 264 23.78 -16.53 2.16
CA SER A 264 24.05 -17.14 0.86
C SER A 264 25.22 -18.14 0.93
N ARG A 265 26.30 -17.82 1.66
CA ARG A 265 27.46 -18.70 1.82
C ARG A 265 27.18 -19.95 2.66
N ALA A 266 26.27 -19.86 3.63
CA ALA A 266 25.88 -21.00 4.47
C ALA A 266 25.07 -22.06 3.69
N PHE A 267 24.60 -21.76 2.49
CA PHE A 267 23.80 -22.63 1.63
C PHE A 267 24.53 -23.11 0.36
N HIS A 268 25.79 -22.71 0.19
CA HIS A 268 26.70 -23.16 -0.86
C HIS A 268 27.89 -23.90 -0.27
#